data_ab3246ebf26d2c86f85500c0e5b79f9c
#
_entry.id   ab3246ebf26d2c86f85500c0e5b79f9c
#
_cell.length_a   1.000
_cell.length_b   1.000
_cell.length_c   1.000
_cell.angle_alpha   90.00
_cell.angle_beta   90.00
_cell.angle_gamma   90.00
#
_symmetry.space_group_name_H-M   'P 1'
#
loop_
_entity.id
_entity.type
_entity.pdbx_description
1 polymer ?
#
loop_
_entity_poly.entity_id
_entity_poly.type
_entity_poly.pdbx_seq_one_letter_code
_entity_poly.pdbx_strand_id
1 'polypeptide(L)'
;MLQVGCIVLRHVRGAISETVGTVLFLILGSTLVAALYAALLTRMGEVSWVSGAVLGLIHGALFTAALPAVGTIDACVRDGLLPPPQRWGLGWGWPTPMVVVVGHALYGAVLGAVLAAF
;
A
#
# COMPACT_ATOMS: atom_id res chain seq x y z
N MET A 1 1.71 6.86 6.58
CA MET A 1 0.27 7.15 6.78
C MET A 1 -0.06 8.63 6.60
N LEU A 2 0.85 9.54 6.95
CA LEU A 2 0.68 10.99 6.70
C LEU A 2 0.30 11.30 5.24
N GLN A 3 0.89 10.61 4.27
CA GLN A 3 0.62 10.78 2.84
C GLN A 3 -0.85 10.56 2.47
N VAL A 4 -1.45 9.46 2.92
CA VAL A 4 -2.88 9.18 2.65
C VAL A 4 -3.75 10.28 3.28
N GLY A 5 -3.40 10.73 4.49
CA GLY A 5 -4.06 11.86 5.13
C GLY A 5 -3.91 13.16 4.35
N CYS A 6 -2.71 13.45 3.81
CA CYS A 6 -2.46 14.65 3.02
C CYS A 6 -3.17 14.66 1.66
N ILE A 7 -3.43 13.49 1.07
CA ILE A 7 -4.22 13.37 -0.15
C ILE A 7 -5.68 13.71 0.12
N VAL A 8 -6.24 13.19 1.23
CA VAL A 8 -7.66 13.34 1.58
C VAL A 8 -7.95 14.68 2.25
N LEU A 9 -7.09 15.08 3.20
CA LEU A 9 -7.25 16.30 4.01
C LEU A 9 -6.22 17.36 3.60
N ARG A 10 -6.38 17.93 2.42
CA ARG A 10 -5.43 18.90 1.81
C ARG A 10 -5.06 20.09 2.70
N HIS A 11 -5.94 20.49 3.61
CA HIS A 11 -5.77 21.67 4.47
C HIS A 11 -5.56 21.34 5.96
N VAL A 12 -5.67 20.06 6.34
CA VAL A 12 -5.49 19.61 7.73
C VAL A 12 -4.16 18.88 7.84
N ARG A 13 -3.32 19.32 8.76
CA ARG A 13 -1.95 18.81 8.91
C ARG A 13 -1.72 18.28 10.33
N GLY A 14 -0.61 17.56 10.51
CA GLY A 14 -0.20 17.01 11.80
C GLY A 14 -0.95 15.73 12.16
N ALA A 15 -1.16 15.54 13.47
CA ALA A 15 -1.69 14.29 14.04
C ALA A 15 -3.06 13.87 13.47
N ILE A 16 -3.94 14.82 13.15
CA ILE A 16 -5.26 14.52 12.59
C ILE A 16 -5.12 13.92 11.19
N SER A 17 -4.31 14.52 10.32
CA SER A 17 -4.06 14.01 8.97
C SER A 17 -3.42 12.63 9.01
N GLU A 18 -2.48 12.42 9.94
CA GLU A 18 -1.81 11.13 10.10
C GLU A 18 -2.77 10.04 10.62
N THR A 19 -3.61 10.37 11.59
CA THR A 19 -4.63 9.45 12.14
C THR A 19 -5.65 9.08 11.08
N VAL A 20 -6.21 10.04 10.36
CA VAL A 20 -7.17 9.78 9.27
C VAL A 20 -6.52 8.95 8.17
N GLY A 21 -5.29 9.28 7.77
CA GLY A 21 -4.55 8.51 6.79
C GLY A 21 -4.31 7.07 7.21
N THR A 22 -3.98 6.84 8.48
CA THR A 22 -3.80 5.50 9.04
C THR A 22 -5.11 4.71 9.04
N VAL A 23 -6.20 5.30 9.51
CA VAL A 23 -7.52 4.64 9.55
C VAL A 23 -7.99 4.28 8.14
N LEU A 24 -7.90 5.21 7.19
CA LEU A 24 -8.27 4.95 5.79
C LEU A 24 -7.40 3.85 5.17
N PHE A 25 -6.10 3.88 5.41
CA PHE A 25 -5.19 2.84 4.91
C PHE A 25 -5.55 1.47 5.46
N LEU A 26 -5.84 1.37 6.76
CA LEU A 26 -6.25 0.11 7.38
C LEU A 26 -7.60 -0.37 6.85
N ILE A 27 -8.60 0.51 6.73
CA ILE A 27 -9.92 0.15 6.20
C ILE A 27 -9.80 -0.30 4.75
N LEU A 28 -9.16 0.47 3.87
CA LEU A 28 -9.02 0.13 2.46
C LEU A 28 -8.20 -1.15 2.27
N GLY A 29 -7.11 -1.30 3.03
CA GLY A 29 -6.28 -2.50 2.98
C GLY A 29 -7.01 -3.75 3.46
N SER A 30 -7.72 -3.67 4.59
CA SER A 30 -8.41 -4.83 5.17
C SER A 30 -9.76 -5.17 4.51
N THR A 31 -10.33 -4.28 3.70
CA THR A 31 -11.61 -4.52 3.02
C THR A 31 -11.45 -4.61 1.51
N LEU A 32 -11.21 -3.48 0.84
CA LEU A 32 -11.18 -3.42 -0.63
C LEU A 32 -10.03 -4.25 -1.21
N VAL A 33 -8.82 -4.08 -0.67
CA VAL A 33 -7.65 -4.81 -1.16
C VAL A 33 -7.78 -6.30 -0.83
N ALA A 34 -8.26 -6.65 0.37
CA ALA A 34 -8.49 -8.04 0.74
C ALA A 34 -9.54 -8.71 -0.16
N ALA A 35 -10.65 -8.02 -0.48
CA ALA A 35 -11.67 -8.51 -1.40
C ALA A 35 -11.10 -8.73 -2.82
N LEU A 36 -10.24 -7.82 -3.29
CA LEU A 36 -9.57 -7.95 -4.58
C LEU A 36 -8.64 -9.19 -4.61
N TYR A 37 -7.85 -9.41 -3.55
CA TYR A 37 -7.00 -10.60 -3.43
C TYR A 37 -7.84 -11.88 -3.42
N ALA A 38 -8.92 -11.91 -2.63
CA ALA A 38 -9.82 -13.05 -2.60
C ALA A 38 -10.38 -13.38 -3.99
N ALA A 39 -10.85 -12.36 -4.71
CA ALA A 39 -11.38 -12.52 -6.05
C ALA A 39 -10.33 -13.01 -7.05
N LEU A 40 -9.10 -12.49 -7.00
CA LEU A 40 -8.03 -12.89 -7.89
C LEU A 40 -7.56 -14.31 -7.60
N LEU A 41 -7.28 -14.65 -6.34
CA LEU A 41 -6.81 -15.98 -5.95
C LEU A 41 -7.87 -17.06 -6.28
N THR A 42 -9.15 -16.79 -6.03
CA THR A 42 -10.23 -17.69 -6.37
C THR A 42 -10.35 -17.91 -7.89
N ARG A 43 -10.21 -16.84 -8.69
CA ARG A 43 -10.26 -16.95 -10.15
C ARG A 43 -9.07 -17.69 -10.74
N MET A 44 -7.90 -17.60 -10.10
CA MET A 44 -6.70 -18.33 -10.51
C MET A 44 -6.81 -19.83 -10.16
N GLY A 45 -7.75 -20.22 -9.33
CA GLY A 45 -7.93 -21.61 -8.87
C GLY A 45 -6.85 -22.10 -7.90
N GLU A 46 -6.01 -21.19 -7.42
CA GLU A 46 -4.85 -21.49 -6.57
C GLU A 46 -4.87 -20.62 -5.31
N VAL A 47 -5.63 -21.04 -4.31
CA VAL A 47 -5.71 -20.36 -3.04
C VAL A 47 -4.71 -20.96 -2.06
N SER A 48 -3.58 -20.29 -1.88
CA SER A 48 -2.53 -20.71 -0.95
C SER A 48 -1.74 -19.50 -0.43
N TRP A 49 -0.97 -19.70 0.63
CA TRP A 49 -0.07 -18.66 1.11
C TRP A 49 1.00 -18.28 0.08
N VAL A 50 1.44 -19.24 -0.77
CA VAL A 50 2.43 -18.99 -1.81
C VAL A 50 1.86 -18.11 -2.91
N SER A 51 0.68 -18.46 -3.45
CA SER A 51 0.02 -17.64 -4.47
C SER A 51 -0.34 -16.25 -3.94
N GLY A 52 -0.76 -16.16 -2.67
CA GLY A 52 -0.96 -14.89 -1.99
C GLY A 52 0.31 -14.06 -1.87
N ALA A 53 1.45 -14.68 -1.50
CA ALA A 53 2.75 -14.00 -1.42
C ALA A 53 3.22 -13.47 -2.79
N VAL A 54 3.08 -14.27 -3.84
CA VAL A 54 3.42 -13.87 -5.21
C VAL A 54 2.57 -12.69 -5.66
N LEU A 55 1.25 -12.75 -5.42
CA LEU A 55 0.35 -11.62 -5.72
C LEU A 55 0.75 -10.38 -4.92
N GLY A 56 1.14 -10.55 -3.66
CA GLY A 56 1.65 -9.48 -2.80
C GLY A 56 2.94 -8.86 -3.33
N LEU A 57 3.89 -9.66 -3.80
CA LEU A 57 5.13 -9.17 -4.43
C LEU A 57 4.82 -8.31 -5.66
N ILE A 58 3.94 -8.78 -6.53
CA ILE A 58 3.52 -8.04 -7.74
C ILE A 58 2.85 -6.73 -7.33
N HIS A 59 1.90 -6.77 -6.39
CA HIS A 59 1.21 -5.58 -5.89
C HIS A 59 2.19 -4.57 -5.29
N GLY A 60 3.10 -5.00 -4.40
CA GLY A 60 4.11 -4.14 -3.80
C GLY A 60 5.06 -3.52 -4.82
N ALA A 61 5.47 -4.28 -5.84
CA ALA A 61 6.29 -3.78 -6.93
C ALA A 61 5.55 -2.71 -7.77
N LEU A 62 4.29 -2.98 -8.14
CA LEU A 62 3.44 -2.02 -8.85
C LEU A 62 3.18 -0.76 -8.01
N PHE A 63 2.92 -0.93 -6.71
CA PHE A 63 2.71 0.19 -5.81
C PHE A 63 3.96 1.08 -5.70
N THR A 64 5.15 0.50 -5.52
CA THR A 64 6.41 1.27 -5.48
C THR A 64 6.70 1.96 -6.81
N ALA A 65 6.40 1.32 -7.93
CA ALA A 65 6.53 1.93 -9.26
C ALA A 65 5.57 3.12 -9.45
N ALA A 66 4.38 3.08 -8.82
CA ALA A 66 3.37 4.13 -8.89
C ALA A 66 3.62 5.31 -7.92
N LEU A 67 4.52 5.18 -6.94
CA LEU A 67 4.79 6.23 -5.94
C LEU A 67 5.09 7.61 -6.53
N PRO A 68 5.86 7.76 -7.63
CA PRO A 68 6.06 9.08 -8.24
C PRO A 68 4.75 9.77 -8.65
N ALA A 69 3.79 9.00 -9.18
CA ALA A 69 2.47 9.55 -9.54
C ALA A 69 1.67 9.97 -8.29
N VAL A 70 1.75 9.17 -7.20
CA VAL A 70 1.14 9.54 -5.92
C VAL A 70 1.72 10.86 -5.40
N GLY A 71 3.04 11.07 -5.52
CA GLY A 71 3.70 12.31 -5.13
C GLY A 71 3.17 13.55 -5.85
N THR A 72 2.62 13.43 -7.06
CA THR A 72 2.07 14.58 -7.79
C THR A 72 0.73 15.07 -7.24
N ILE A 73 -0.05 14.18 -6.60
CA ILE A 73 -1.36 14.49 -6.02
C ILE A 73 -1.30 14.77 -4.51
N ASP A 74 -0.20 14.38 -3.86
CA ASP A 74 -0.01 14.57 -2.43
C ASP A 74 0.27 16.04 -2.10
N ALA A 75 -0.61 16.67 -1.32
CA ALA A 75 -0.49 18.07 -0.94
C ALA A 75 0.77 18.33 -0.10
N CYS A 76 1.17 17.39 0.78
CA CYS A 76 2.35 17.56 1.60
C CYS A 76 3.66 17.51 0.79
N VAL A 77 3.70 16.72 -0.27
CA VAL A 77 4.84 16.71 -1.21
C VAL A 77 4.88 18.01 -2.02
N ARG A 78 3.74 18.44 -2.56
CA ARG A 78 3.65 19.70 -3.35
C ARG A 78 4.01 20.93 -2.54
N ASP A 79 3.64 20.96 -1.26
CA ASP A 79 3.92 22.07 -0.37
C ASP A 79 5.32 22.00 0.29
N GLY A 80 6.14 21.03 -0.10
CA GLY A 80 7.52 20.85 0.38
C GLY A 80 7.63 20.34 1.81
N LEU A 81 6.55 19.80 2.40
CA LEU A 81 6.55 19.23 3.75
C LEU A 81 7.12 17.81 3.78
N LEU A 82 6.98 17.10 2.68
CA LEU A 82 7.58 15.78 2.46
C LEU A 82 8.44 15.82 1.20
N PRO A 83 9.59 15.15 1.19
CA PRO A 83 10.39 15.02 -0.03
C PRO A 83 9.60 14.21 -1.07
N PRO A 84 9.80 14.49 -2.38
CA PRO A 84 9.18 13.71 -3.44
C PRO A 84 9.65 12.26 -3.39
N PRO A 85 8.76 11.28 -3.66
CA PRO A 85 9.09 9.87 -3.54
C PRO A 85 10.18 9.40 -4.51
N GLN A 86 10.38 10.10 -5.63
CA GLN A 86 11.28 9.69 -6.72
C GLN A 86 10.92 8.28 -7.25
N ARG A 87 11.75 7.74 -8.16
CA ARG A 87 11.54 6.38 -8.67
C ARG A 87 11.61 5.37 -7.54
N TRP A 88 10.66 4.45 -7.50
CA TRP A 88 10.58 3.35 -6.53
C TRP A 88 10.47 3.79 -5.06
N GLY A 89 10.17 5.05 -4.80
CA GLY A 89 10.13 5.58 -3.44
C GLY A 89 11.51 5.87 -2.83
N LEU A 90 12.57 5.86 -3.63
CA LEU A 90 13.95 6.07 -3.16
C LEU A 90 14.20 7.47 -2.58
N GLY A 91 13.34 8.45 -2.90
CA GLY A 91 13.37 9.77 -2.28
C GLY A 91 13.09 9.76 -0.78
N TRP A 92 12.48 8.68 -0.26
CA TRP A 92 12.23 8.45 1.16
C TRP A 92 13.23 7.48 1.79
N GLY A 93 14.27 7.13 1.06
CA GLY A 93 15.35 6.25 1.47
C GLY A 93 15.29 4.87 0.82
N TRP A 94 16.46 4.25 0.70
CA TRP A 94 16.64 2.94 0.07
C TRP A 94 15.81 1.80 0.71
N PRO A 95 15.49 1.81 2.03
CA PRO A 95 14.65 0.76 2.61
C PRO A 95 13.19 0.80 2.14
N THR A 96 12.71 1.96 1.65
CA THR A 96 11.29 2.15 1.29
C THR A 96 10.78 1.09 0.33
N PRO A 97 11.37 0.86 -0.86
CA PRO A 97 10.86 -0.16 -1.76
C PRO A 97 10.92 -1.57 -1.16
N MET A 98 11.95 -1.89 -0.38
CA MET A 98 12.06 -3.19 0.28
C MET A 98 10.95 -3.41 1.29
N VAL A 99 10.72 -2.44 2.18
CA VAL A 99 9.68 -2.53 3.21
C VAL A 99 8.30 -2.63 2.58
N VAL A 100 8.05 -1.86 1.52
CA VAL A 100 6.77 -1.90 0.81
C VAL A 100 6.56 -3.26 0.14
N VAL A 101 7.54 -3.75 -0.63
CA VAL A 101 7.39 -5.02 -1.37
C VAL A 101 7.28 -6.20 -0.40
N VAL A 102 8.14 -6.28 0.62
CA VAL A 102 8.10 -7.35 1.62
C VAL A 102 6.80 -7.28 2.44
N GLY A 103 6.38 -6.08 2.85
CA GLY A 103 5.12 -5.90 3.58
C GLY A 103 3.90 -6.38 2.78
N HIS A 104 3.84 -6.09 1.48
CA HIS A 104 2.77 -6.58 0.62
C HIS A 104 2.85 -8.09 0.38
N ALA A 105 4.05 -8.66 0.26
CA ALA A 105 4.24 -10.11 0.16
C ALA A 105 3.74 -10.83 1.41
N LEU A 106 4.09 -10.34 2.59
CA LEU A 106 3.60 -10.89 3.86
C LEU A 106 2.09 -10.75 4.01
N TYR A 107 1.54 -9.58 3.68
CA TYR A 107 0.10 -9.36 3.69
C TYR A 107 -0.63 -10.34 2.75
N GLY A 108 -0.14 -10.51 1.53
CA GLY A 108 -0.70 -11.46 0.58
C GLY A 108 -0.58 -12.91 1.04
N ALA A 109 0.55 -13.30 1.64
CA ALA A 109 0.74 -14.63 2.21
C ALA A 109 -0.28 -14.92 3.31
N VAL A 110 -0.49 -13.99 4.22
CA VAL A 110 -1.48 -14.12 5.30
C VAL A 110 -2.89 -14.24 4.74
N LEU A 111 -3.27 -13.38 3.78
CA LEU A 111 -4.58 -13.48 3.13
C LEU A 111 -4.77 -14.81 2.40
N GLY A 112 -3.77 -15.26 1.64
CA GLY A 112 -3.83 -16.53 0.94
C GLY A 112 -3.94 -17.72 1.90
N ALA A 113 -3.23 -17.69 3.02
CA ALA A 113 -3.33 -18.72 4.06
C ALA A 113 -4.70 -18.74 4.74
N VAL A 114 -5.23 -17.55 5.07
CA VAL A 114 -6.58 -17.43 5.68
C VAL A 114 -7.64 -17.93 4.72
N LEU A 115 -7.63 -17.49 3.46
CA LEU A 115 -8.61 -17.91 2.46
C LEU A 115 -8.54 -19.40 2.14
N ALA A 116 -7.37 -20.02 2.22
CA ALA A 116 -7.20 -21.47 2.02
C ALA A 116 -7.76 -22.32 3.18
N ALA A 117 -8.04 -21.69 4.33
CA ALA A 117 -8.60 -22.37 5.50
C ALA A 117 -10.13 -22.45 5.52
N PHE A 118 -10.82 -21.74 4.58
CA PHE A 118 -12.28 -21.72 4.42
C PHE A 118 -12.72 -22.38 3.12
#